data_3d6ba75473981f1635d8504f17c70777
#
_entry.id   3d6ba75473981f1635d8504f17c70777
#
_cell.length_a   1.000
_cell.length_b   1.000
_cell.length_c   1.000
_cell.angle_alpha   90.00
_cell.angle_beta   90.00
_cell.angle_gamma   90.00
#
_symmetry.space_group_name_H-M   'P 1'
#
loop_
_entity.id
_entity.type
_entity.pdbx_description
1 polymer ?
#
loop_
_entity_poly.entity_id
_entity_poly.type
_entity_poly.pdbx_seq_one_letter_code
_entity_poly.pdbx_strand_id
1 'polypeptide(L)'
;MADKDVACWNALISGYGMIGCGNEAIDTFLKMRNSGLSPDESTLVSVLCACSHAGLVEQGLQIFDQMAEVCNLIPSSKHYACVIDLLSRSGRVNDAYSLMKRMHLQPGVEMYSSLHTACKIHRKFELGDEISRELIQLKPNDAGHYILLSNMYALARNWDCARMARISLKSSNLKKNPGISSIEINGEMFTFMASQTDHPHYLEIKEFLEGLILKIEAAGYEPDTNSVHLGVSDDVKKDILLHHSEKLAIAFGLMRTKPGTVVRITKNLRICSDCHTASKFISKVYARVLTIKDANRFHVFGDGVCSCKDWW
;
A
#
# COMPACT_ATOMS: atom_id res chain seq x y z
N MET A 1 -33.67 7.32 7.07
CA MET A 1 -32.43 7.89 6.49
C MET A 1 -32.79 8.58 5.16
N ALA A 2 -33.65 9.61 5.24
CA ALA A 2 -34.35 10.13 4.05
C ALA A 2 -33.64 11.25 3.29
N ASP A 3 -32.54 11.83 3.74
CA ASP A 3 -31.91 12.99 3.08
C ASP A 3 -30.37 12.86 2.98
N LYS A 4 -29.88 11.71 2.48
CA LYS A 4 -28.47 11.63 2.10
C LYS A 4 -28.30 12.21 0.71
N ASP A 5 -27.49 13.27 0.61
CA ASP A 5 -27.01 13.74 -0.67
C ASP A 5 -25.93 12.80 -1.26
N VAL A 6 -25.54 13.07 -2.50
CA VAL A 6 -24.50 12.26 -3.19
C VAL A 6 -23.18 12.24 -2.41
N ALA A 7 -22.81 13.33 -1.74
CA ALA A 7 -21.58 13.42 -0.97
C ALA A 7 -21.58 12.45 0.23
N CYS A 8 -22.72 12.33 0.93
CA CYS A 8 -22.86 11.37 2.02
C CYS A 8 -22.72 9.92 1.57
N TRP A 9 -23.29 9.58 0.41
CA TRP A 9 -23.13 8.25 -0.17
C TRP A 9 -21.69 7.99 -0.59
N ASN A 10 -21.04 8.94 -1.24
CA ASN A 10 -19.64 8.85 -1.65
C ASN A 10 -18.71 8.66 -0.43
N ALA A 11 -18.96 9.37 0.67
CA ALA A 11 -18.20 9.21 1.91
C ALA A 11 -18.33 7.79 2.49
N LEU A 12 -19.53 7.21 2.47
CA LEU A 12 -19.77 5.83 2.95
C LEU A 12 -19.08 4.80 2.05
N ILE A 13 -19.24 4.90 0.73
CA ILE A 13 -18.62 3.99 -0.24
C ILE A 13 -17.10 4.04 -0.10
N SER A 14 -16.54 5.25 -0.05
CA SER A 14 -15.10 5.46 0.13
C SER A 14 -14.61 4.91 1.47
N GLY A 15 -15.36 5.14 2.56
CA GLY A 15 -15.04 4.61 3.89
C GLY A 15 -14.95 3.08 3.89
N TYR A 16 -15.94 2.40 3.32
CA TYR A 16 -15.89 0.93 3.16
C TYR A 16 -14.71 0.49 2.31
N GLY A 17 -14.42 1.18 1.20
CA GLY A 17 -13.26 0.88 0.35
C GLY A 17 -11.92 1.01 1.09
N MET A 18 -11.78 2.04 1.93
CA MET A 18 -10.56 2.29 2.69
C MET A 18 -10.23 1.21 3.73
N ILE A 19 -11.24 0.53 4.27
CA ILE A 19 -11.05 -0.58 5.22
C ILE A 19 -11.11 -1.96 4.57
N GLY A 20 -11.33 -2.03 3.25
CA GLY A 20 -11.36 -3.27 2.47
C GLY A 20 -12.71 -4.01 2.46
N CYS A 21 -13.78 -3.35 2.88
CA CYS A 21 -15.17 -3.85 2.84
C CYS A 21 -15.81 -3.57 1.47
N GLY A 22 -15.30 -4.23 0.41
CA GLY A 22 -15.71 -3.95 -0.96
C GLY A 22 -17.15 -4.35 -1.28
N ASN A 23 -17.65 -5.45 -0.70
CA ASN A 23 -19.05 -5.85 -0.90
C ASN A 23 -20.01 -4.83 -0.31
N GLU A 24 -19.73 -4.32 0.90
CA GLU A 24 -20.50 -3.27 1.55
C GLU A 24 -20.45 -1.96 0.77
N ALA A 25 -19.31 -1.66 0.13
CA ALA A 25 -19.20 -0.52 -0.77
C ALA A 25 -20.10 -0.67 -2.01
N ILE A 26 -20.12 -1.84 -2.64
CA ILE A 26 -20.99 -2.14 -3.80
C ILE A 26 -22.47 -2.10 -3.37
N ASP A 27 -22.83 -2.73 -2.26
CA ASP A 27 -24.20 -2.71 -1.73
C ASP A 27 -24.67 -1.27 -1.44
N THR A 28 -23.76 -0.44 -0.91
CA THR A 28 -24.05 0.98 -0.65
C THR A 28 -24.24 1.76 -1.95
N PHE A 29 -23.43 1.49 -2.96
CA PHE A 29 -23.59 2.06 -4.31
C PHE A 29 -24.92 1.67 -4.94
N LEU A 30 -25.34 0.40 -4.85
CA LEU A 30 -26.61 -0.08 -5.36
C LEU A 30 -27.80 0.57 -4.64
N LYS A 31 -27.72 0.72 -3.29
CA LYS A 31 -28.75 1.42 -2.49
C LYS A 31 -28.87 2.88 -2.87
N MET A 32 -27.76 3.57 -3.16
CA MET A 32 -27.77 4.95 -3.67
C MET A 32 -28.55 5.04 -4.98
N ARG A 33 -28.26 4.18 -5.95
CA ARG A 33 -28.95 4.14 -7.24
C ARG A 33 -30.45 3.86 -7.09
N ASN A 34 -30.80 2.89 -6.24
CA ASN A 34 -32.20 2.52 -5.97
C ASN A 34 -32.97 3.62 -5.24
N SER A 35 -32.30 4.57 -4.58
CA SER A 35 -32.95 5.76 -4.01
C SER A 35 -33.26 6.86 -5.01
N GLY A 36 -32.94 6.64 -6.31
CA GLY A 36 -33.19 7.59 -7.39
C GLY A 36 -32.09 8.64 -7.57
N LEU A 37 -30.97 8.54 -6.82
CA LEU A 37 -29.81 9.42 -6.96
C LEU A 37 -28.90 8.92 -8.08
N SER A 38 -28.48 9.84 -8.95
CA SER A 38 -27.51 9.56 -9.99
C SER A 38 -26.09 9.56 -9.43
N PRO A 39 -25.30 8.48 -9.65
CA PRO A 39 -23.87 8.47 -9.31
C PRO A 39 -23.11 9.54 -10.09
N ASP A 40 -22.16 10.17 -9.45
CA ASP A 40 -21.20 11.09 -10.07
C ASP A 40 -19.83 10.41 -10.31
N GLU A 41 -18.87 11.18 -10.87
CA GLU A 41 -17.50 10.72 -11.09
C GLU A 41 -16.87 10.18 -9.79
N SER A 42 -17.05 10.89 -8.67
CA SER A 42 -16.48 10.51 -7.37
C SER A 42 -17.10 9.23 -6.83
N THR A 43 -18.40 9.01 -7.07
CA THR A 43 -19.08 7.75 -6.71
C THR A 43 -18.41 6.56 -7.39
N LEU A 44 -18.20 6.67 -8.71
CA LEU A 44 -17.65 5.56 -9.50
C LEU A 44 -16.17 5.33 -9.19
N VAL A 45 -15.38 6.38 -8.99
CA VAL A 45 -14.00 6.24 -8.49
C VAL A 45 -13.99 5.52 -7.14
N SER A 46 -14.88 5.90 -6.21
CA SER A 46 -14.93 5.31 -4.87
C SER A 46 -15.27 3.82 -4.90
N VAL A 47 -16.28 3.41 -5.69
CA VAL A 47 -16.68 2.00 -5.78
C VAL A 47 -15.66 1.15 -6.54
N LEU A 48 -15.04 1.67 -7.61
CA LEU A 48 -13.98 0.98 -8.34
C LEU A 48 -12.73 0.81 -7.48
N CYS A 49 -12.37 1.82 -6.71
CA CYS A 49 -11.28 1.75 -5.74
C CYS A 49 -11.58 0.72 -4.64
N ALA A 50 -12.82 0.66 -4.15
CA ALA A 50 -13.24 -0.37 -3.19
C ALA A 50 -13.14 -1.78 -3.78
N CYS A 51 -13.52 -1.97 -5.04
CA CYS A 51 -13.33 -3.24 -5.76
C CYS A 51 -11.85 -3.62 -5.84
N SER A 52 -10.97 -2.64 -6.20
CA SER A 52 -9.53 -2.87 -6.24
C SER A 52 -8.97 -3.29 -4.88
N HIS A 53 -9.38 -2.62 -3.81
CA HIS A 53 -8.90 -2.92 -2.46
C HIS A 53 -9.45 -4.24 -1.87
N ALA A 54 -10.55 -4.76 -2.39
CA ALA A 54 -11.18 -6.00 -1.92
C ALA A 54 -10.98 -7.20 -2.86
N GLY A 55 -10.33 -7.01 -4.02
CA GLY A 55 -10.14 -8.06 -5.00
C GLY A 55 -11.41 -8.47 -5.76
N LEU A 56 -12.39 -7.59 -5.84
CA LEU A 56 -13.66 -7.84 -6.53
C LEU A 56 -13.52 -7.53 -8.02
N VAL A 57 -12.74 -8.37 -8.73
CA VAL A 57 -12.29 -8.10 -10.10
C VAL A 57 -13.45 -8.03 -11.06
N GLU A 58 -14.29 -9.06 -11.12
CA GLU A 58 -15.37 -9.14 -12.10
C GLU A 58 -16.44 -8.08 -11.85
N GLN A 59 -16.79 -7.80 -10.58
CA GLN A 59 -17.71 -6.73 -10.23
C GLN A 59 -17.18 -5.36 -10.63
N GLY A 60 -15.89 -5.11 -10.36
CA GLY A 60 -15.25 -3.85 -10.75
C GLY A 60 -15.21 -3.63 -12.26
N LEU A 61 -14.88 -4.67 -13.03
CA LEU A 61 -14.92 -4.62 -14.50
C LEU A 61 -16.34 -4.38 -15.02
N GLN A 62 -17.33 -5.09 -14.47
CA GLN A 62 -18.72 -4.91 -14.83
C GLN A 62 -19.22 -3.48 -14.57
N ILE A 63 -18.87 -2.90 -13.42
CA ILE A 63 -19.22 -1.52 -13.07
C ILE A 63 -18.57 -0.56 -14.07
N PHE A 64 -17.30 -0.77 -14.42
CA PHE A 64 -16.57 0.07 -15.35
C PHE A 64 -17.16 -0.01 -16.78
N ASP A 65 -17.44 -1.20 -17.28
CA ASP A 65 -18.00 -1.41 -18.62
C ASP A 65 -19.40 -0.79 -18.76
N GLN A 66 -20.18 -0.80 -17.68
CA GLN A 66 -21.53 -0.25 -17.64
C GLN A 66 -21.59 1.26 -17.35
N MET A 67 -20.47 1.94 -17.12
CA MET A 67 -20.46 3.36 -16.72
C MET A 67 -21.20 4.26 -17.72
N ALA A 68 -20.92 4.12 -19.02
CA ALA A 68 -21.52 4.95 -20.05
C ALA A 68 -23.03 4.71 -20.19
N GLU A 69 -23.44 3.43 -20.18
CA GLU A 69 -24.83 3.05 -20.44
C GLU A 69 -25.73 3.25 -19.21
N VAL A 70 -25.22 2.93 -18.02
CA VAL A 70 -26.01 2.90 -16.78
C VAL A 70 -25.94 4.22 -16.01
N CYS A 71 -24.78 4.88 -16.02
CA CYS A 71 -24.54 6.10 -15.24
C CYS A 71 -24.42 7.35 -16.13
N ASN A 72 -24.46 7.19 -17.46
CA ASN A 72 -24.25 8.26 -18.45
C ASN A 72 -22.93 9.05 -18.20
N LEU A 73 -21.87 8.33 -17.78
CA LEU A 73 -20.57 8.90 -17.46
C LEU A 73 -19.49 8.27 -18.35
N ILE A 74 -18.71 9.12 -19.01
CA ILE A 74 -17.55 8.69 -19.81
C ILE A 74 -16.38 8.42 -18.84
N PRO A 75 -15.69 7.26 -18.97
CA PRO A 75 -14.55 6.95 -18.11
C PRO A 75 -13.44 8.01 -18.19
N SER A 76 -13.10 8.61 -17.07
CA SER A 76 -11.97 9.52 -16.91
C SER A 76 -10.68 8.78 -16.54
N SER A 77 -9.54 9.48 -16.56
CA SER A 77 -8.24 8.93 -16.16
C SER A 77 -8.27 8.27 -14.78
N LYS A 78 -9.05 8.81 -13.82
CA LYS A 78 -9.19 8.24 -12.47
C LYS A 78 -9.88 6.86 -12.49
N HIS A 79 -10.92 6.69 -13.30
CA HIS A 79 -11.61 5.42 -13.44
C HIS A 79 -10.69 4.35 -14.05
N TYR A 80 -9.96 4.71 -15.13
CA TYR A 80 -8.94 3.83 -15.71
C TYR A 80 -7.87 3.46 -14.69
N ALA A 81 -7.40 4.40 -13.87
CA ALA A 81 -6.41 4.12 -12.83
C ALA A 81 -6.92 3.09 -11.81
N CYS A 82 -8.17 3.18 -11.36
CA CYS A 82 -8.77 2.20 -10.46
C CYS A 82 -8.84 0.80 -11.09
N VAL A 83 -9.24 0.69 -12.36
CA VAL A 83 -9.36 -0.61 -13.05
C VAL A 83 -7.98 -1.20 -13.35
N ILE A 84 -7.00 -0.36 -13.74
CA ILE A 84 -5.61 -0.79 -13.93
C ILE A 84 -5.03 -1.30 -12.60
N ASP A 85 -5.28 -0.63 -11.49
CA ASP A 85 -4.86 -1.09 -10.15
C ASP A 85 -5.54 -2.41 -9.78
N LEU A 86 -6.85 -2.55 -10.02
CA LEU A 86 -7.62 -3.78 -9.80
C LEU A 86 -7.04 -4.98 -10.57
N LEU A 87 -6.82 -4.81 -11.87
CA LEU A 87 -6.22 -5.84 -12.72
C LEU A 87 -4.78 -6.15 -12.33
N SER A 88 -4.01 -5.12 -11.98
CA SER A 88 -2.63 -5.23 -11.52
C SER A 88 -2.53 -6.07 -10.25
N ARG A 89 -3.34 -5.78 -9.25
CA ARG A 89 -3.39 -6.54 -7.98
C ARG A 89 -3.83 -7.99 -8.18
N SER A 90 -4.74 -8.24 -9.11
CA SER A 90 -5.24 -9.60 -9.41
C SER A 90 -4.25 -10.47 -10.21
N GLY A 91 -3.09 -9.93 -10.60
CA GLY A 91 -2.11 -10.63 -11.43
C GLY A 91 -2.41 -10.58 -12.93
N ARG A 92 -3.53 -9.94 -13.34
CA ARG A 92 -3.89 -9.75 -14.76
C ARG A 92 -3.09 -8.58 -15.37
N VAL A 93 -1.75 -8.64 -15.17
CA VAL A 93 -0.83 -7.53 -15.53
C VAL A 93 -0.87 -7.21 -17.00
N ASN A 94 -0.96 -8.23 -17.87
CA ASN A 94 -1.03 -8.02 -19.31
C ASN A 94 -2.35 -7.34 -19.73
N ASP A 95 -3.47 -7.67 -19.07
CA ASP A 95 -4.77 -7.03 -19.33
C ASP A 95 -4.75 -5.57 -18.89
N ALA A 96 -4.16 -5.30 -17.71
CA ALA A 96 -3.96 -3.94 -17.19
C ALA A 96 -3.12 -3.09 -18.16
N TYR A 97 -2.00 -3.64 -18.65
CA TYR A 97 -1.14 -2.96 -19.61
C TYR A 97 -1.85 -2.74 -20.96
N SER A 98 -2.58 -3.75 -21.46
CA SER A 98 -3.36 -3.64 -22.68
C SER A 98 -4.48 -2.60 -22.57
N LEU A 99 -5.15 -2.51 -21.42
CA LEU A 99 -6.15 -1.49 -21.15
C LEU A 99 -5.51 -0.09 -21.16
N MET A 100 -4.36 0.09 -20.49
CA MET A 100 -3.62 1.35 -20.45
C MET A 100 -3.17 1.80 -21.85
N LYS A 101 -2.73 0.89 -22.72
CA LYS A 101 -2.31 1.23 -24.10
C LYS A 101 -3.49 1.55 -25.03
N ARG A 102 -4.68 1.03 -24.75
CA ARG A 102 -5.88 1.26 -25.58
C ARG A 102 -6.72 2.46 -25.15
N MET A 103 -6.49 2.99 -23.95
CA MET A 103 -7.24 4.17 -23.50
C MET A 103 -6.91 5.39 -24.37
N HIS A 104 -7.91 6.21 -24.63
CA HIS A 104 -7.77 7.43 -25.44
C HIS A 104 -7.14 8.61 -24.68
N LEU A 105 -6.79 8.39 -23.40
CA LEU A 105 -6.20 9.38 -22.50
C LEU A 105 -4.72 9.07 -22.29
N GLN A 106 -3.93 10.11 -21.98
CA GLN A 106 -2.53 9.90 -21.60
C GLN A 106 -2.47 9.24 -20.22
N PRO A 107 -1.75 8.10 -20.07
CA PRO A 107 -1.60 7.43 -18.80
C PRO A 107 -0.86 8.31 -17.78
N GLY A 108 -1.39 8.38 -16.56
CA GLY A 108 -0.76 9.08 -15.45
C GLY A 108 0.28 8.21 -14.72
N VAL A 109 1.08 8.87 -13.87
CA VAL A 109 2.12 8.21 -13.06
C VAL A 109 1.54 7.12 -12.16
N GLU A 110 0.32 7.30 -11.68
CA GLU A 110 -0.39 6.35 -10.81
C GLU A 110 -0.60 5.00 -11.50
N MET A 111 -0.98 5.00 -12.77
CA MET A 111 -1.20 3.78 -13.56
C MET A 111 0.10 3.01 -13.79
N TYR A 112 1.16 3.72 -14.20
CA TYR A 112 2.48 3.12 -14.35
C TYR A 112 3.01 2.59 -13.02
N SER A 113 2.78 3.29 -11.90
CA SER A 113 3.22 2.86 -10.57
C SER A 113 2.50 1.59 -10.10
N SER A 114 1.19 1.48 -10.35
CA SER A 114 0.42 0.26 -10.06
C SER A 114 0.92 -0.91 -10.90
N LEU A 115 1.09 -0.72 -12.21
CA LEU A 115 1.64 -1.75 -13.10
C LEU A 115 3.05 -2.17 -12.72
N HIS A 116 3.93 -1.22 -12.40
CA HIS A 116 5.28 -1.53 -11.94
C HIS A 116 5.25 -2.40 -10.68
N THR A 117 4.42 -2.03 -9.72
CA THR A 117 4.25 -2.81 -8.48
C THR A 117 3.77 -4.23 -8.78
N ALA A 118 2.80 -4.38 -9.69
CA ALA A 118 2.33 -5.69 -10.13
C ALA A 118 3.41 -6.49 -10.88
N CYS A 119 4.18 -5.85 -11.75
CA CYS A 119 5.32 -6.50 -12.43
C CYS A 119 6.32 -7.05 -11.43
N LYS A 120 6.59 -6.31 -10.35
CA LYS A 120 7.46 -6.77 -9.25
C LYS A 120 6.88 -8.00 -8.56
N ILE A 121 5.61 -7.96 -8.15
CA ILE A 121 4.94 -9.05 -7.40
C ILE A 121 4.83 -10.31 -8.27
N HIS A 122 4.44 -10.15 -9.53
CA HIS A 122 4.18 -11.25 -10.46
C HIS A 122 5.39 -11.60 -11.35
N ARG A 123 6.58 -11.07 -11.02
CA ARG A 123 7.87 -11.36 -11.67
C ARG A 123 7.88 -11.14 -13.20
N LYS A 124 7.19 -10.10 -13.67
CA LYS A 124 7.16 -9.67 -15.08
C LYS A 124 8.28 -8.66 -15.34
N PHE A 125 9.53 -9.12 -15.35
CA PHE A 125 10.71 -8.25 -15.29
C PHE A 125 10.90 -7.39 -16.55
N GLU A 126 10.66 -7.94 -17.76
CA GLU A 126 10.80 -7.20 -19.02
C GLU A 126 9.79 -6.04 -19.08
N LEU A 127 8.52 -6.32 -18.77
CA LEU A 127 7.49 -5.30 -18.73
C LEU A 127 7.75 -4.28 -17.61
N GLY A 128 8.28 -4.74 -16.47
CA GLY A 128 8.64 -3.87 -15.35
C GLY A 128 9.78 -2.91 -15.70
N ASP A 129 10.74 -3.32 -16.52
CA ASP A 129 11.81 -2.46 -17.04
C ASP A 129 11.24 -1.39 -17.97
N GLU A 130 10.39 -1.77 -18.93
CA GLU A 130 9.72 -0.83 -19.84
C GLU A 130 8.94 0.23 -19.05
N ILE A 131 8.10 -0.20 -18.11
CA ILE A 131 7.28 0.69 -17.27
C ILE A 131 8.14 1.61 -16.41
N SER A 132 9.27 1.13 -15.87
CA SER A 132 10.17 1.95 -15.07
C SER A 132 10.81 3.07 -15.89
N ARG A 133 11.16 2.79 -17.14
CA ARG A 133 11.70 3.80 -18.06
C ARG A 133 10.68 4.87 -18.39
N GLU A 134 9.43 4.49 -18.66
CA GLU A 134 8.34 5.43 -18.87
C GLU A 134 8.10 6.33 -17.62
N LEU A 135 8.13 5.73 -16.41
CA LEU A 135 8.02 6.48 -15.17
C LEU A 135 9.12 7.53 -15.01
N ILE A 136 10.37 7.16 -15.33
CA ILE A 136 11.51 8.09 -15.27
C ILE A 136 11.35 9.21 -16.30
N GLN A 137 10.85 8.91 -17.52
CA GLN A 137 10.59 9.93 -18.53
C GLN A 137 9.48 10.90 -18.11
N LEU A 138 8.40 10.39 -17.50
CA LEU A 138 7.29 11.21 -17.02
C LEU A 138 7.68 12.12 -15.86
N LYS A 139 8.51 11.62 -14.94
CA LYS A 139 8.99 12.37 -13.77
C LYS A 139 10.46 12.08 -13.50
N PRO A 140 11.38 12.68 -14.26
CA PRO A 140 12.82 12.41 -14.14
C PRO A 140 13.41 12.88 -12.81
N ASN A 141 12.72 13.79 -12.11
CA ASN A 141 13.16 14.32 -10.81
C ASN A 141 12.57 13.56 -9.60
N ASP A 142 11.95 12.40 -9.82
CA ASP A 142 11.41 11.57 -8.73
C ASP A 142 12.39 10.44 -8.39
N ALA A 143 13.04 10.53 -7.24
CA ALA A 143 13.95 9.51 -6.73
C ALA A 143 13.31 8.12 -6.64
N GLY A 144 12.01 8.06 -6.38
CA GLY A 144 11.24 6.83 -6.24
C GLY A 144 11.32 5.96 -7.49
N HIS A 145 11.26 6.56 -8.69
CA HIS A 145 11.28 5.81 -9.96
C HIS A 145 12.62 5.10 -10.21
N TYR A 146 13.75 5.75 -9.89
CA TYR A 146 15.07 5.13 -9.97
C TYR A 146 15.23 3.98 -8.96
N ILE A 147 14.64 4.12 -7.78
CA ILE A 147 14.63 3.07 -6.77
C ILE A 147 13.78 1.89 -7.22
N LEU A 148 12.59 2.14 -7.81
CA LEU A 148 11.74 1.10 -8.37
C LEU A 148 12.48 0.32 -9.45
N LEU A 149 13.14 1.00 -10.38
CA LEU A 149 13.96 0.38 -11.43
C LEU A 149 15.11 -0.44 -10.83
N SER A 150 15.87 0.13 -9.88
CA SER A 150 16.94 -0.60 -9.20
C SER A 150 16.45 -1.86 -8.50
N ASN A 151 15.30 -1.78 -7.82
CA ASN A 151 14.71 -2.92 -7.12
C ASN A 151 14.24 -4.01 -8.10
N MET A 152 13.71 -3.61 -9.28
CA MET A 152 13.32 -4.56 -10.33
C MET A 152 14.53 -5.35 -10.84
N TYR A 153 15.64 -4.66 -11.13
CA TYR A 153 16.88 -5.32 -11.55
C TYR A 153 17.46 -6.22 -10.45
N ALA A 154 17.42 -5.79 -9.18
CA ALA A 154 17.87 -6.62 -8.06
C ALA A 154 17.07 -7.91 -7.92
N LEU A 155 15.75 -7.87 -8.11
CA LEU A 155 14.88 -9.05 -8.13
C LEU A 155 15.17 -9.97 -9.31
N ALA A 156 15.51 -9.40 -10.47
CA ALA A 156 15.97 -10.15 -11.64
C ALA A 156 17.42 -10.66 -11.49
N ARG A 157 18.07 -10.43 -10.34
CA ARG A 157 19.50 -10.72 -10.07
C ARG A 157 20.47 -10.02 -11.01
N ASN A 158 20.03 -8.96 -11.66
CA ASN A 158 20.88 -8.11 -12.52
C ASN A 158 21.48 -6.97 -11.68
N TRP A 159 22.53 -7.33 -10.91
CA TRP A 159 23.14 -6.41 -9.94
C TRP A 159 23.85 -5.23 -10.60
N ASP A 160 24.37 -5.40 -11.83
CA ASP A 160 25.03 -4.32 -12.55
C ASP A 160 24.03 -3.24 -12.97
N CYS A 161 22.90 -3.61 -13.55
CA CYS A 161 21.83 -2.66 -13.88
C CYS A 161 21.23 -2.02 -12.64
N ALA A 162 21.07 -2.79 -11.54
CA ALA A 162 20.59 -2.26 -10.26
C ALA A 162 21.55 -1.19 -9.71
N ARG A 163 22.87 -1.42 -9.82
CA ARG A 163 23.89 -0.45 -9.42
C ARG A 163 23.88 0.79 -10.31
N MET A 164 23.75 0.62 -11.63
CA MET A 164 23.68 1.75 -12.56
C MET A 164 22.48 2.66 -12.30
N ALA A 165 21.30 2.10 -12.04
CA ALA A 165 20.12 2.88 -11.68
C ALA A 165 20.34 3.71 -10.39
N ARG A 166 21.08 3.18 -9.41
CA ARG A 166 21.45 3.91 -8.19
C ARG A 166 22.51 4.98 -8.40
N ILE A 167 23.46 4.74 -9.30
CA ILE A 167 24.43 5.76 -9.71
C ILE A 167 23.69 6.93 -10.39
N SER A 168 22.76 6.64 -11.31
CA SER A 168 21.95 7.66 -11.96
C SER A 168 21.13 8.48 -10.96
N LEU A 169 20.56 7.83 -9.93
CA LEU A 169 19.90 8.52 -8.83
C LEU A 169 20.82 9.49 -8.08
N LYS A 170 22.05 9.03 -7.76
CA LYS A 170 23.04 9.88 -7.05
C LYS A 170 23.53 11.04 -7.90
N SER A 171 23.80 10.81 -9.19
CA SER A 171 24.25 11.85 -10.12
C SER A 171 23.19 12.93 -10.35
N SER A 172 21.91 12.59 -10.23
CA SER A 172 20.79 13.52 -10.33
C SER A 172 20.56 14.32 -9.05
N ASN A 173 21.38 14.14 -8.00
CA ASN A 173 21.24 14.78 -6.69
C ASN A 173 19.84 14.62 -6.03
N LEU A 174 19.13 13.58 -6.39
CA LEU A 174 17.80 13.28 -5.88
C LEU A 174 17.89 12.55 -4.54
N LYS A 175 17.07 12.95 -3.57
CA LYS A 175 16.98 12.31 -2.26
C LYS A 175 15.68 11.51 -2.16
N LYS A 176 15.80 10.27 -1.70
CA LYS A 176 14.63 9.45 -1.36
C LYS A 176 13.89 10.05 -0.17
N ASN A 177 12.57 10.18 -0.28
CA ASN A 177 11.74 10.46 0.89
C ASN A 177 11.83 9.29 1.88
N PRO A 178 12.20 9.55 3.13
CA PRO A 178 12.28 8.48 4.13
C PRO A 178 10.89 7.91 4.43
N GLY A 179 10.84 6.62 4.79
CA GLY A 179 9.65 6.03 5.35
C GLY A 179 9.46 6.52 6.79
N ILE A 180 8.33 7.18 7.03
CA ILE A 180 7.98 7.79 8.32
C ILE A 180 6.72 7.12 8.84
N SER A 181 6.76 6.72 10.12
CA SER A 181 5.60 6.24 10.86
C SER A 181 5.35 7.13 12.07
N SER A 182 4.11 7.54 12.28
CA SER A 182 3.72 8.42 13.39
C SER A 182 2.65 7.76 14.25
N ILE A 183 2.71 7.98 15.56
CA ILE A 183 1.74 7.54 16.54
C ILE A 183 1.41 8.68 17.48
N GLU A 184 0.16 8.84 17.81
CA GLU A 184 -0.31 9.78 18.84
C GLU A 184 -0.57 9.04 20.15
N ILE A 185 0.03 9.52 21.26
CA ILE A 185 -0.18 8.97 22.60
C ILE A 185 -0.43 10.15 23.55
N ASN A 186 -1.59 10.15 24.22
CA ASN A 186 -2.00 11.19 25.18
C ASN A 186 -1.96 12.63 24.59
N GLY A 187 -2.30 12.77 23.28
CA GLY A 187 -2.28 14.07 22.60
C GLY A 187 -0.90 14.52 22.11
N GLU A 188 0.14 13.72 22.31
CA GLU A 188 1.50 13.98 21.82
C GLU A 188 1.82 13.09 20.61
N MET A 189 2.39 13.68 19.56
CA MET A 189 2.76 12.99 18.32
C MET A 189 4.21 12.57 18.36
N PHE A 190 4.45 11.26 18.19
CA PHE A 190 5.77 10.66 18.06
C PHE A 190 6.00 10.17 16.64
N THR A 191 7.19 10.42 16.12
CA THR A 191 7.52 10.12 14.73
C THR A 191 8.80 9.29 14.65
N PHE A 192 8.78 8.26 13.83
CA PHE A 192 9.87 7.30 13.68
C PHE A 192 10.28 7.20 12.21
N MET A 193 11.58 7.18 11.97
CA MET A 193 12.16 6.89 10.66
C MET A 193 12.94 5.57 10.72
N ALA A 194 13.04 4.89 9.58
CA ALA A 194 13.83 3.66 9.51
C ALA A 194 15.29 3.93 9.88
N SER A 195 15.85 3.06 10.70
CA SER A 195 17.24 3.14 11.19
C SER A 195 17.58 4.43 11.96
N GLN A 196 16.58 5.12 12.51
CA GLN A 196 16.77 6.30 13.33
C GLN A 196 17.30 5.90 14.73
N THR A 197 18.46 6.42 15.12
CA THR A 197 19.12 6.13 16.41
C THR A 197 19.14 7.31 17.39
N ASP A 198 18.77 8.49 16.93
CA ASP A 198 18.76 9.75 17.69
C ASP A 198 17.41 10.05 18.37
N HIS A 199 16.44 9.14 18.31
CA HIS A 199 15.15 9.30 18.97
C HIS A 199 15.34 9.25 20.50
N PRO A 200 14.70 10.15 21.29
CA PRO A 200 14.90 10.23 22.75
C PRO A 200 14.67 8.91 23.49
N HIS A 201 13.78 8.07 23.00
CA HIS A 201 13.44 6.76 23.58
C HIS A 201 14.07 5.58 22.82
N TYR A 202 15.11 5.81 22.00
CA TYR A 202 15.64 4.77 21.11
C TYR A 202 16.10 3.52 21.85
N LEU A 203 16.83 3.67 22.95
CA LEU A 203 17.37 2.52 23.72
C LEU A 203 16.25 1.65 24.31
N GLU A 204 15.24 2.29 24.90
CA GLU A 204 14.08 1.56 25.44
C GLU A 204 13.30 0.83 24.33
N ILE A 205 13.10 1.51 23.20
CA ILE A 205 12.40 0.93 22.04
C ILE A 205 13.18 -0.25 21.49
N LYS A 206 14.50 -0.12 21.36
CA LYS A 206 15.38 -1.18 20.85
C LYS A 206 15.30 -2.44 21.71
N GLU A 207 15.48 -2.31 23.02
CA GLU A 207 15.39 -3.43 23.95
C GLU A 207 14.02 -4.11 23.89
N PHE A 208 12.94 -3.32 23.92
CA PHE A 208 11.60 -3.87 23.82
C PHE A 208 11.36 -4.56 22.46
N LEU A 209 11.83 -3.97 21.37
CA LEU A 209 11.68 -4.49 20.00
C LEU A 209 12.41 -5.82 19.82
N GLU A 210 13.62 -5.98 20.36
CA GLU A 210 14.36 -7.24 20.36
C GLU A 210 13.56 -8.34 21.05
N GLY A 211 13.01 -8.07 22.22
CA GLY A 211 12.15 -9.00 22.95
C GLY A 211 10.82 -9.29 22.23
N LEU A 212 10.26 -8.29 21.54
CA LEU A 212 9.05 -8.44 20.72
C LEU A 212 9.30 -9.39 19.56
N ILE A 213 10.40 -9.19 18.82
CA ILE A 213 10.76 -10.04 17.68
C ILE A 213 10.95 -11.49 18.12
N LEU A 214 11.70 -11.75 19.18
CA LEU A 214 11.85 -13.11 19.70
C LEU A 214 10.52 -13.81 20.00
N LYS A 215 9.54 -13.07 20.54
CA LYS A 215 8.21 -13.61 20.82
C LYS A 215 7.42 -13.94 19.56
N ILE A 216 7.46 -13.09 18.54
CA ILE A 216 6.73 -13.36 17.29
C ILE A 216 7.44 -14.41 16.45
N GLU A 217 8.77 -14.52 16.48
CA GLU A 217 9.53 -15.61 15.85
C GLU A 217 9.20 -16.96 16.50
N ALA A 218 9.09 -17.02 17.82
CA ALA A 218 8.62 -18.21 18.53
C ALA A 218 7.18 -18.59 18.16
N ALA A 219 6.38 -17.64 17.66
CA ALA A 219 5.03 -17.88 17.15
C ALA A 219 5.00 -18.20 15.63
N GLY A 220 6.16 -18.27 14.97
CA GLY A 220 6.30 -18.65 13.55
C GLY A 220 6.50 -17.49 12.58
N TYR A 221 6.80 -16.27 13.04
CA TYR A 221 7.18 -15.19 12.15
C TYR A 221 8.61 -15.41 11.63
N GLU A 222 8.78 -15.25 10.32
CA GLU A 222 10.08 -15.25 9.66
C GLU A 222 10.25 -13.94 8.91
N PRO A 223 11.36 -13.16 9.13
CA PRO A 223 11.64 -11.94 8.39
C PRO A 223 11.76 -12.20 6.88
N ASP A 224 10.99 -11.46 6.07
CA ASP A 224 11.05 -11.55 4.61
C ASP A 224 12.25 -10.75 4.05
N THR A 225 13.43 -11.39 4.07
CA THR A 225 14.67 -10.78 3.56
C THR A 225 14.61 -10.44 2.07
N ASN A 226 13.67 -11.02 1.30
CA ASN A 226 13.44 -10.66 -0.10
C ASN A 226 12.84 -9.25 -0.27
N SER A 227 12.22 -8.71 0.78
CA SER A 227 11.76 -7.31 0.83
C SER A 227 12.91 -6.30 0.81
N VAL A 228 14.14 -6.71 1.15
CA VAL A 228 15.34 -5.87 1.13
C VAL A 228 16.12 -6.09 -0.15
N HIS A 229 15.99 -5.16 -1.09
CA HIS A 229 16.62 -5.24 -2.42
C HIS A 229 18.06 -4.67 -2.41
N LEU A 230 18.88 -5.18 -1.47
CA LEU A 230 20.29 -4.85 -1.32
C LEU A 230 21.12 -6.13 -1.46
N GLY A 231 22.29 -6.03 -2.11
CA GLY A 231 23.23 -7.13 -2.25
C GLY A 231 24.10 -7.29 -0.98
N VAL A 232 23.44 -7.52 0.16
CA VAL A 232 24.06 -7.73 1.48
C VAL A 232 23.64 -9.08 2.05
N SER A 233 24.33 -9.57 3.10
CA SER A 233 23.97 -10.82 3.77
C SER A 233 22.57 -10.77 4.38
N ASP A 234 21.96 -11.93 4.59
CA ASP A 234 20.61 -12.01 5.16
C ASP A 234 20.55 -11.51 6.60
N ASP A 235 21.64 -11.61 7.36
CA ASP A 235 21.70 -11.04 8.72
C ASP A 235 21.61 -9.51 8.69
N VAL A 236 22.31 -8.87 7.76
CA VAL A 236 22.20 -7.40 7.55
C VAL A 236 20.79 -7.03 7.09
N LYS A 237 20.17 -7.84 6.21
CA LYS A 237 18.78 -7.60 5.79
C LYS A 237 17.79 -7.71 6.93
N LYS A 238 17.95 -8.72 7.83
CA LYS A 238 17.13 -8.88 9.04
C LYS A 238 17.26 -7.66 9.96
N ASP A 239 18.48 -7.17 10.17
CA ASP A 239 18.72 -5.95 10.96
C ASP A 239 18.03 -4.72 10.34
N ILE A 240 18.11 -4.55 9.03
CA ILE A 240 17.38 -3.48 8.32
C ILE A 240 15.87 -3.61 8.54
N LEU A 241 15.31 -4.81 8.40
CA LEU A 241 13.89 -5.08 8.59
C LEU A 241 13.44 -4.85 10.04
N LEU A 242 14.29 -5.17 11.00
CA LEU A 242 14.05 -4.95 12.42
C LEU A 242 13.77 -3.46 12.70
N HIS A 243 14.56 -2.57 12.09
CA HIS A 243 14.53 -1.14 12.35
C HIS A 243 13.62 -0.35 11.37
N HIS A 244 12.63 -1.00 10.74
CA HIS A 244 11.61 -0.29 9.97
C HIS A 244 10.75 0.59 10.89
N SER A 245 10.40 1.79 10.40
CA SER A 245 9.67 2.80 11.18
C SER A 245 8.33 2.29 11.75
N GLU A 246 7.67 1.36 11.05
CA GLU A 246 6.43 0.73 11.51
C GLU A 246 6.67 -0.10 12.77
N LYS A 247 7.72 -0.92 12.80
CA LYS A 247 8.04 -1.77 13.96
C LYS A 247 8.45 -0.92 15.16
N LEU A 248 9.22 0.16 14.93
CA LEU A 248 9.57 1.13 15.99
C LEU A 248 8.31 1.79 16.58
N ALA A 249 7.40 2.27 15.72
CA ALA A 249 6.15 2.88 16.16
C ALA A 249 5.22 1.90 16.89
N ILE A 250 5.13 0.65 16.44
CA ILE A 250 4.36 -0.41 17.12
C ILE A 250 4.96 -0.70 18.49
N ALA A 251 6.27 -0.91 18.58
CA ALA A 251 6.96 -1.19 19.83
C ALA A 251 6.71 -0.05 20.84
N PHE A 252 6.90 1.20 20.43
CA PHE A 252 6.63 2.36 21.27
C PHE A 252 5.16 2.43 21.71
N GLY A 253 4.22 2.18 20.81
CA GLY A 253 2.79 2.14 21.12
C GLY A 253 2.43 1.07 22.14
N LEU A 254 3.02 -0.13 22.03
CA LEU A 254 2.81 -1.21 22.99
C LEU A 254 3.41 -0.91 24.37
N MET A 255 4.56 -0.24 24.41
CA MET A 255 5.23 0.17 25.66
C MET A 255 4.45 1.27 26.40
N ARG A 256 3.91 2.23 25.69
CA ARG A 256 3.32 3.46 26.25
C ARG A 256 1.81 3.41 26.43
N THR A 257 1.13 2.34 26.00
CA THR A 257 -0.33 2.20 26.13
C THR A 257 -0.72 0.97 26.92
N LYS A 258 -1.84 1.06 27.65
CA LYS A 258 -2.36 -0.05 28.46
C LYS A 258 -2.74 -1.26 27.59
N PRO A 259 -2.64 -2.49 28.12
CA PRO A 259 -3.20 -3.68 27.46
C PRO A 259 -4.65 -3.44 27.00
N GLY A 260 -5.02 -3.96 25.82
CA GLY A 260 -6.35 -3.76 25.24
C GLY A 260 -6.56 -2.45 24.48
N THR A 261 -5.70 -1.43 24.64
CA THR A 261 -5.80 -0.18 23.86
C THR A 261 -5.40 -0.43 22.40
N VAL A 262 -6.16 0.10 21.45
CA VAL A 262 -5.82 0.04 20.02
C VAL A 262 -4.59 0.91 19.74
N VAL A 263 -3.57 0.33 19.10
CA VAL A 263 -2.39 1.06 18.63
C VAL A 263 -2.67 1.60 17.24
N ARG A 264 -2.65 2.94 17.07
CA ARG A 264 -2.96 3.62 15.80
C ARG A 264 -1.72 4.28 15.25
N ILE A 265 -1.34 3.90 14.03
CA ILE A 265 -0.14 4.38 13.35
C ILE A 265 -0.51 4.93 11.99
N THR A 266 0.11 6.04 11.61
CA THR A 266 0.03 6.60 10.25
C THR A 266 1.40 6.46 9.58
N LYS A 267 1.41 5.94 8.35
CA LYS A 267 2.60 5.74 7.52
C LYS A 267 2.49 6.57 6.23
N ASN A 268 3.56 7.28 5.88
CA ASN A 268 3.60 8.09 4.65
C ASN A 268 3.80 7.28 3.37
N LEU A 269 4.26 6.04 3.46
CA LEU A 269 4.46 5.11 2.35
C LEU A 269 3.57 3.88 2.53
N ARG A 270 3.43 3.07 1.47
CA ARG A 270 2.79 1.75 1.58
C ARG A 270 3.56 0.87 2.55
N ILE A 271 2.85 0.14 3.42
CA ILE A 271 3.46 -0.83 4.33
C ILE A 271 4.14 -1.95 3.51
N CYS A 272 5.32 -2.41 3.90
CA CYS A 272 5.99 -3.51 3.21
C CYS A 272 5.43 -4.87 3.66
N SER A 273 5.66 -5.93 2.85
CA SER A 273 5.18 -7.30 3.14
C SER A 273 5.67 -7.80 4.50
N ASP A 274 6.90 -7.52 4.84
CA ASP A 274 7.49 -7.91 6.11
C ASP A 274 6.83 -7.23 7.32
N CYS A 275 6.66 -5.89 7.30
CA CYS A 275 5.98 -5.17 8.38
C CYS A 275 4.49 -5.56 8.48
N HIS A 276 3.83 -5.86 7.35
CA HIS A 276 2.46 -6.34 7.34
C HIS A 276 2.36 -7.70 8.02
N THR A 277 3.23 -8.66 7.67
CA THR A 277 3.29 -9.98 8.31
C THR A 277 3.63 -9.87 9.78
N ALA A 278 4.67 -9.09 10.15
CA ALA A 278 5.03 -8.86 11.55
C ALA A 278 3.84 -8.30 12.36
N SER A 279 3.07 -7.34 11.79
CA SER A 279 1.89 -6.75 12.46
C SER A 279 0.81 -7.80 12.74
N LYS A 280 0.60 -8.78 11.86
CA LYS A 280 -0.32 -9.91 12.10
C LYS A 280 0.13 -10.71 13.31
N PHE A 281 1.40 -11.13 13.36
CA PHE A 281 1.95 -11.88 14.48
C PHE A 281 1.94 -11.07 15.79
N ILE A 282 2.29 -9.79 15.75
CA ILE A 282 2.25 -8.91 16.91
C ILE A 282 0.82 -8.81 17.47
N SER A 283 -0.18 -8.62 16.59
CA SER A 283 -1.58 -8.52 17.01
C SER A 283 -2.05 -9.77 17.75
N LYS A 284 -1.60 -10.96 17.30
CA LYS A 284 -1.90 -12.25 17.92
C LYS A 284 -1.18 -12.43 19.26
N VAL A 285 0.16 -12.26 19.27
CA VAL A 285 1.01 -12.54 20.43
C VAL A 285 0.75 -11.58 21.59
N TYR A 286 0.48 -10.32 21.29
CA TYR A 286 0.18 -9.29 22.31
C TYR A 286 -1.33 -9.11 22.58
N ALA A 287 -2.20 -9.87 21.90
CA ALA A 287 -3.66 -9.72 21.97
C ALA A 287 -4.09 -8.25 21.81
N ARG A 288 -3.52 -7.55 20.80
CA ARG A 288 -3.72 -6.12 20.57
C ARG A 288 -4.23 -5.86 19.17
N VAL A 289 -5.19 -4.98 19.06
CA VAL A 289 -5.60 -4.43 17.77
C VAL A 289 -4.61 -3.35 17.35
N LEU A 290 -4.04 -3.50 16.15
CA LEU A 290 -3.19 -2.51 15.52
C LEU A 290 -3.94 -1.93 14.31
N THR A 291 -4.01 -0.61 14.21
CA THR A 291 -4.56 0.07 13.04
C THR A 291 -3.45 0.87 12.38
N ILE A 292 -3.06 0.49 11.18
CA ILE A 292 -2.03 1.20 10.40
C ILE A 292 -2.69 1.81 9.18
N LYS A 293 -2.71 3.15 9.11
CA LYS A 293 -3.08 3.88 7.90
C LYS A 293 -1.80 4.10 7.09
N ASP A 294 -1.69 3.43 5.96
CA ASP A 294 -0.61 3.67 5.01
C ASP A 294 -1.03 4.69 3.92
N ALA A 295 -0.19 4.88 2.90
CA ALA A 295 -0.48 5.83 1.83
C ALA A 295 -1.79 5.53 1.07
N ASN A 296 -2.23 4.25 1.05
CA ASN A 296 -3.33 3.79 0.19
C ASN A 296 -4.60 3.48 0.98
N ARG A 297 -4.48 2.89 2.19
CA ARG A 297 -5.64 2.34 2.91
C ARG A 297 -5.37 2.15 4.39
N PHE A 298 -6.40 1.72 5.12
CA PHE A 298 -6.26 1.23 6.48
C PHE A 298 -6.03 -0.28 6.50
N HIS A 299 -5.13 -0.71 7.38
CA HIS A 299 -4.89 -2.09 7.78
C HIS A 299 -5.25 -2.24 9.24
N VAL A 300 -6.26 -3.06 9.54
CA VAL A 300 -6.67 -3.37 10.91
C VAL A 300 -6.24 -4.80 11.20
N PHE A 301 -5.27 -4.94 12.10
CA PHE A 301 -4.75 -6.22 12.53
C PHE A 301 -5.37 -6.62 13.88
N GLY A 302 -5.88 -7.83 13.96
CA GLY A 302 -6.42 -8.43 15.18
C GLY A 302 -6.34 -9.95 15.10
N ASP A 303 -5.99 -10.60 16.18
CA ASP A 303 -5.92 -12.07 16.28
C ASP A 303 -5.11 -12.77 15.17
N GLY A 304 -4.08 -12.12 14.67
CA GLY A 304 -3.20 -12.65 13.62
C GLY A 304 -3.70 -12.48 12.20
N VAL A 305 -4.81 -11.79 11.98
CA VAL A 305 -5.36 -11.49 10.65
C VAL A 305 -5.39 -10.00 10.36
N CYS A 306 -5.44 -9.63 9.08
CA CYS A 306 -5.61 -8.24 8.65
C CYS A 306 -6.94 -8.08 7.91
N SER A 307 -7.60 -6.92 8.08
CA SER A 307 -8.83 -6.56 7.37
C SER A 307 -8.68 -6.59 5.85
N CYS A 308 -7.46 -6.42 5.32
CA CYS A 308 -7.20 -6.49 3.89
C CYS A 308 -7.18 -7.92 3.32
N LYS A 309 -7.25 -8.97 4.17
CA LYS A 309 -7.19 -10.39 3.77
C LYS A 309 -5.96 -10.71 2.91
N ASP A 310 -4.84 -10.05 3.17
CA ASP A 310 -3.57 -10.13 2.42
C ASP A 310 -3.69 -9.67 0.94
N TRP A 311 -4.76 -8.96 0.62
CA TRP A 311 -4.98 -8.31 -0.67
C TRP A 311 -4.69 -6.80 -0.58
N TRP A 312 -3.43 -6.42 -0.88
CA TRP A 312 -3.00 -5.01 -0.74
C TRP A 312 -1.78 -4.65 -1.60
#